data_110838d5e08f55dd51c0ab333a0678ab
#
_entry.id   110838d5e08f55dd51c0ab333a0678ab
#
_cell.length_a   1.000
_cell.length_b   1.000
_cell.length_c   1.000
_cell.angle_alpha   90.00
_cell.angle_beta   90.00
_cell.angle_gamma   90.00
#
_symmetry.space_group_name_H-M   'P 1'
#
loop_
_entity.id
_entity.type
_entity.pdbx_description
1 polymer ?
#
loop_
_entity_poly.entity_id
_entity_poly.type
_entity_poly.pdbx_seq_one_letter_code
_entity_poly.pdbx_strand_id
1 'polypeptide(L)'
;MKIGIGSDHAGFYLKKDLIEYLEEKNIEVKDLGPFDDSRVDYPDYGHAVGHAVIDEGLDFGIVICGSGIGISISANKVKGIRAALCSEPYSARLARRHNDANVLAMGTFKK
;
A
#
# COMPACT_ATOMS: atom_id res chain seq x y z
N MET A 1 3.17 14.06 -7.90
CA MET A 1 2.49 13.14 -6.99
C MET A 1 3.53 12.25 -6.33
N LYS A 2 3.39 12.02 -5.04
CA LYS A 2 4.30 11.20 -4.26
C LYS A 2 3.52 10.12 -3.51
N ILE A 3 3.91 8.85 -3.71
CA ILE A 3 3.22 7.68 -3.16
C ILE A 3 4.18 6.91 -2.27
N GLY A 4 3.72 6.53 -1.07
CA GLY A 4 4.45 5.60 -0.22
C GLY A 4 3.99 4.17 -0.51
N ILE A 5 4.91 3.22 -0.54
CA ILE A 5 4.56 1.81 -0.79
C ILE A 5 5.30 0.90 0.18
N GLY A 6 4.59 -0.06 0.73
CA GLY A 6 5.15 -1.07 1.63
C GLY A 6 4.43 -2.39 1.47
N SER A 7 5.09 -3.46 1.88
CA SER A 7 4.51 -4.80 1.78
C SER A 7 5.05 -5.70 2.90
N ASP A 8 4.49 -6.90 3.01
CA ASP A 8 5.19 -7.98 3.71
C ASP A 8 6.05 -8.76 2.71
N HIS A 9 6.61 -9.91 3.16
CA HIS A 9 7.46 -10.73 2.29
C HIS A 9 6.66 -11.32 1.10
N ALA A 10 5.37 -11.62 1.29
CA ALA A 10 4.55 -12.14 0.19
C ALA A 10 4.31 -11.11 -0.90
N GLY A 11 4.28 -9.82 -0.53
CA GLY A 11 4.06 -8.72 -1.47
C GLY A 11 5.33 -8.11 -2.05
N PHE A 12 6.50 -8.60 -1.67
CA PHE A 12 7.77 -7.97 -2.02
C PHE A 12 7.98 -7.82 -3.53
N TYR A 13 7.75 -8.88 -4.30
CA TYR A 13 7.99 -8.83 -5.76
C TYR A 13 6.96 -7.97 -6.48
N LEU A 14 5.69 -8.03 -6.07
CA LEU A 14 4.67 -7.15 -6.62
C LEU A 14 4.98 -5.68 -6.29
N LYS A 15 5.48 -5.42 -5.08
CA LYS A 15 5.89 -4.07 -4.69
C LYS A 15 6.99 -3.54 -5.64
N LYS A 16 7.99 -4.36 -5.92
CA LYS A 16 9.08 -3.98 -6.85
C LYS A 16 8.53 -3.65 -8.23
N ASP A 17 7.65 -4.48 -8.76
CA ASP A 17 7.04 -4.27 -10.07
C ASP A 17 6.21 -2.97 -10.09
N LEU A 18 5.45 -2.71 -9.04
CA LEU A 18 4.65 -1.50 -8.96
C LEU A 18 5.50 -0.24 -8.85
N ILE A 19 6.59 -0.28 -8.09
CA ILE A 19 7.51 0.85 -8.00
C ILE A 19 8.05 1.19 -9.39
N GLU A 20 8.52 0.19 -10.14
CA GLU A 20 9.03 0.38 -11.49
C GLU A 20 7.97 0.98 -12.40
N TYR A 21 6.74 0.43 -12.36
CA TYR A 21 5.62 0.92 -13.16
C TYR A 21 5.29 2.39 -12.85
N LEU A 22 5.23 2.74 -11.56
CA LEU A 22 4.90 4.10 -11.14
C LEU A 22 6.01 5.10 -11.52
N GLU A 23 7.27 4.70 -11.36
CA GLU A 23 8.39 5.55 -11.72
C GLU A 23 8.46 5.80 -13.24
N GLU A 24 8.11 4.82 -14.04
CA GLU A 24 7.99 4.98 -15.49
C GLU A 24 6.93 6.02 -15.87
N LYS A 25 5.95 6.23 -15.01
CA LYS A 25 4.89 7.24 -15.20
C LYS A 25 5.23 8.58 -14.53
N ASN A 26 6.49 8.76 -14.12
CA ASN A 26 6.97 9.97 -13.47
C ASN A 26 6.28 10.24 -12.12
N ILE A 27 5.86 9.20 -11.43
CA ILE A 27 5.33 9.29 -10.07
C ILE A 27 6.46 9.02 -9.10
N GLU A 28 6.68 9.93 -8.14
CA GLU A 28 7.71 9.73 -7.13
C GLU A 28 7.22 8.72 -6.11
N VAL A 29 8.05 7.70 -5.82
CA VAL A 29 7.69 6.61 -4.91
C VAL A 29 8.67 6.56 -3.76
N LYS A 30 8.14 6.50 -2.53
CA LYS A 30 8.92 6.21 -1.35
C LYS A 30 8.69 4.75 -0.95
N ASP A 31 9.76 3.95 -1.03
CA ASP A 31 9.72 2.53 -0.66
C ASP A 31 9.92 2.42 0.86
N LEU A 32 8.87 1.99 1.57
CA LEU A 32 8.90 1.79 3.03
C LEU A 32 9.37 0.39 3.43
N GLY A 33 9.75 -0.43 2.45
CA GLY A 33 10.25 -1.77 2.73
C GLY A 33 9.18 -2.87 2.65
N PRO A 34 9.62 -4.12 2.86
CA PRO A 34 10.99 -4.55 3.11
C PRO A 34 11.87 -4.44 1.86
N PHE A 35 13.20 -4.58 2.06
CA PHE A 35 14.16 -4.42 0.98
C PHE A 35 14.74 -5.75 0.50
N ASP A 36 14.22 -6.85 1.02
CA ASP A 36 14.49 -8.22 0.55
C ASP A 36 13.25 -9.08 0.81
N ASP A 37 13.28 -10.35 0.39
CA ASP A 37 12.13 -11.24 0.51
C ASP A 37 12.12 -12.08 1.80
N SER A 38 12.94 -11.73 2.78
CA SER A 38 12.94 -12.39 4.08
C SER A 38 11.60 -12.21 4.78
N ARG A 39 11.22 -13.22 5.58
CA ARG A 39 9.96 -13.17 6.30
C ARG A 39 9.89 -11.99 7.26
N VAL A 40 8.80 -11.22 7.18
CA VAL A 40 8.53 -10.06 8.02
C VAL A 40 7.06 -10.04 8.43
N ASP A 41 6.73 -9.23 9.43
CA ASP A 41 5.37 -9.07 9.91
C ASP A 41 4.67 -7.90 9.20
N TYR A 42 3.53 -8.18 8.59
CA TYR A 42 2.80 -7.17 7.80
C TYR A 42 2.39 -5.92 8.59
N PRO A 43 2.05 -5.98 9.92
CA PRO A 43 1.62 -4.78 10.63
C PRO A 43 2.67 -3.67 10.63
N ASP A 44 3.95 -4.02 10.71
CA ASP A 44 5.03 -3.04 10.72
C ASP A 44 5.02 -2.20 9.45
N TYR A 45 4.77 -2.82 8.31
CA TYR A 45 4.80 -2.14 7.03
C TYR A 45 3.50 -1.40 6.72
N GLY A 46 2.36 -1.92 7.17
CA GLY A 46 1.10 -1.18 7.09
C GLY A 46 1.16 0.10 7.92
N HIS A 47 1.69 0.03 9.13
CA HIS A 47 1.89 1.20 9.97
C HIS A 47 2.88 2.17 9.34
N ALA A 48 3.98 1.68 8.79
CA ALA A 48 5.00 2.54 8.17
C ALA A 48 4.43 3.35 7.02
N VAL A 49 3.65 2.73 6.14
CA VAL A 49 3.01 3.44 5.03
C VAL A 49 1.99 4.46 5.56
N GLY A 50 1.16 4.05 6.51
CA GLY A 50 0.17 4.96 7.10
C GLY A 50 0.81 6.19 7.70
N HIS A 51 1.85 6.01 8.51
CA HIS A 51 2.56 7.13 9.11
C HIS A 51 3.26 8.01 8.07
N ALA A 52 3.85 7.42 7.03
CA ALA A 52 4.48 8.20 5.97
C ALA A 52 3.47 9.08 5.23
N VAL A 53 2.28 8.56 4.93
CA VAL A 53 1.23 9.34 4.27
C VAL A 53 0.83 10.55 5.13
N ILE A 54 0.62 10.34 6.43
CA ILE A 54 0.16 11.40 7.33
C ILE A 54 1.28 12.36 7.71
N ASP A 55 2.41 11.82 8.18
CA ASP A 55 3.46 12.63 8.78
C ASP A 55 4.36 13.30 7.75
N GLU A 56 4.54 12.68 6.60
CA GLU A 56 5.39 13.23 5.52
C GLU A 56 4.58 13.88 4.40
N GLY A 57 3.26 13.91 4.53
CA GLY A 57 2.40 14.56 3.54
C GLY A 57 2.42 13.93 2.17
N LEU A 58 2.53 12.59 2.11
CA LEU A 58 2.43 11.90 0.82
C LEU A 58 1.00 11.96 0.31
N ASP A 59 0.84 11.93 -1.00
CA ASP A 59 -0.50 12.00 -1.61
C ASP A 59 -1.31 10.74 -1.37
N PHE A 60 -0.69 9.57 -1.51
CA PHE A 60 -1.34 8.27 -1.35
C PHE A 60 -0.35 7.24 -0.83
N GLY A 61 -0.91 6.11 -0.37
CA GLY A 61 -0.13 4.93 0.00
C GLY A 61 -0.63 3.68 -0.71
N ILE A 62 0.26 2.70 -0.85
CA ILE A 62 -0.07 1.37 -1.34
C ILE A 62 0.51 0.37 -0.36
N VAL A 63 -0.31 -0.60 0.08
CA VAL A 63 0.13 -1.66 0.98
C VAL A 63 -0.24 -3.02 0.39
N ILE A 64 0.68 -3.98 0.50
CA ILE A 64 0.53 -5.29 -0.15
C ILE A 64 0.91 -6.40 0.81
N CYS A 65 0.05 -7.40 0.96
CA CYS A 65 0.40 -8.65 1.65
C CYS A 65 -0.24 -9.82 0.91
N GLY A 66 -0.20 -11.02 1.46
CA GLY A 66 -0.75 -12.18 0.78
C GLY A 66 -2.22 -12.01 0.39
N SER A 67 -3.07 -11.71 1.36
CA SER A 67 -4.50 -11.47 1.12
C SER A 67 -4.85 -10.01 0.92
N GLY A 68 -3.99 -9.09 1.34
CA GLY A 68 -4.29 -7.66 1.42
C GLY A 68 -5.11 -7.28 2.64
N ILE A 69 -5.74 -8.24 3.31
CA ILE A 69 -6.66 -7.98 4.42
C ILE A 69 -5.91 -7.48 5.66
N GLY A 70 -4.93 -8.25 6.13
CA GLY A 70 -4.21 -7.90 7.35
C GLY A 70 -3.52 -6.55 7.24
N ILE A 71 -2.86 -6.30 6.12
CA ILE A 71 -2.12 -5.04 5.95
C ILE A 71 -3.06 -3.85 5.79
N SER A 72 -4.26 -4.04 5.23
CA SER A 72 -5.25 -2.97 5.16
C SER A 72 -5.75 -2.59 6.56
N ILE A 73 -5.99 -3.58 7.41
CA ILE A 73 -6.39 -3.36 8.80
C ILE A 73 -5.28 -2.61 9.55
N SER A 74 -4.04 -3.06 9.37
CA SER A 74 -2.86 -2.44 9.97
C SER A 74 -2.73 -0.96 9.59
N ALA A 75 -2.86 -0.64 8.30
CA ALA A 75 -2.78 0.74 7.83
C ALA A 75 -3.92 1.58 8.44
N ASN A 76 -5.12 1.02 8.55
CA ASN A 76 -6.28 1.71 9.11
C ASN A 76 -6.18 1.99 10.62
N LYS A 77 -5.21 1.40 11.32
CA LYS A 77 -4.95 1.75 12.72
C LYS A 77 -4.27 3.12 12.86
N VAL A 78 -3.73 3.65 11.78
CA VAL A 78 -3.11 4.98 11.81
C VAL A 78 -4.19 6.03 11.60
N LYS A 79 -4.27 6.99 12.51
CA LYS A 79 -5.29 8.05 12.44
C LYS A 79 -5.15 8.84 11.14
N GLY A 80 -6.26 9.02 10.45
CA GLY A 80 -6.30 9.73 9.17
C GLY A 80 -6.14 8.84 7.96
N ILE A 81 -5.85 7.56 8.14
CA ILE A 81 -5.74 6.62 7.04
C ILE A 81 -7.09 5.98 6.76
N ARG A 82 -7.42 5.94 5.48
CA ARG A 82 -8.60 5.26 4.94
C ARG A 82 -8.10 4.30 3.87
N ALA A 83 -7.68 3.11 4.32
CA ALA A 83 -7.18 2.06 3.44
C ALA A 83 -8.34 1.21 2.94
N ALA A 84 -8.39 0.99 1.65
CA ALA A 84 -9.40 0.15 1.02
C ALA A 84 -8.74 -1.04 0.33
N LEU A 85 -9.19 -2.24 0.68
CA LEU A 85 -8.75 -3.47 0.02
C LEU A 85 -9.54 -3.62 -1.29
N CYS A 86 -8.84 -3.57 -2.40
CA CYS A 86 -9.45 -3.68 -3.72
C CYS A 86 -8.76 -4.74 -4.55
N SER A 87 -9.55 -5.52 -5.28
CA SER A 87 -9.03 -6.57 -6.16
C SER A 87 -9.24 -6.24 -7.64
N GLU A 88 -9.84 -5.10 -7.95
CA GLU A 88 -10.07 -4.69 -9.34
C GLU A 88 -10.27 -3.15 -9.40
N PRO A 89 -10.11 -2.55 -10.61
CA PRO A 89 -10.10 -1.08 -10.74
C PRO A 89 -11.41 -0.39 -10.37
N TYR A 90 -12.55 -1.04 -10.58
CA TYR A 90 -13.86 -0.43 -10.28
C TYR A 90 -13.98 -0.10 -8.79
N SER A 91 -13.68 -1.08 -7.92
CA SER A 91 -13.71 -0.88 -6.47
C SER A 91 -12.73 0.20 -6.02
N ALA A 92 -11.55 0.25 -6.64
CA ALA A 92 -10.56 1.26 -6.29
C ALA A 92 -11.06 2.67 -6.64
N ARG A 93 -11.70 2.83 -7.80
CA ARG A 93 -12.30 4.13 -8.16
C ARG A 93 -13.38 4.56 -7.18
N LEU A 94 -14.26 3.62 -6.78
CA LEU A 94 -15.32 3.92 -5.83
C LEU A 94 -14.77 4.25 -4.45
N ALA A 95 -13.75 3.52 -4.01
CA ALA A 95 -13.10 3.82 -2.74
C ALA A 95 -12.58 5.25 -2.71
N ARG A 96 -11.99 5.72 -3.79
CA ARG A 96 -11.51 7.10 -3.89
C ARG A 96 -12.66 8.09 -3.96
N ARG A 97 -13.64 7.86 -4.83
CA ARG A 97 -14.74 8.80 -5.08
C ARG A 97 -15.72 8.90 -3.92
N HIS A 98 -16.09 7.77 -3.31
CA HIS A 98 -17.16 7.72 -2.32
C HIS A 98 -16.65 7.67 -0.88
N ASN A 99 -15.45 7.15 -0.67
CA ASN A 99 -14.93 6.92 0.67
C ASN A 99 -13.68 7.73 1.00
N ASP A 100 -13.22 8.56 0.06
CA ASP A 100 -12.00 9.37 0.24
C ASP A 100 -10.81 8.51 0.68
N ALA A 101 -10.67 7.31 0.12
CA ALA A 101 -9.58 6.41 0.45
C ALA A 101 -8.24 7.03 0.03
N ASN A 102 -7.26 6.95 0.92
CA ASN A 102 -5.92 7.47 0.66
C ASN A 102 -4.84 6.39 0.66
N VAL A 103 -5.21 5.15 0.95
CA VAL A 103 -4.31 3.99 0.86
C VAL A 103 -5.03 2.87 0.12
N LEU A 104 -4.35 2.32 -0.89
CA LEU A 104 -4.84 1.16 -1.61
C LEU A 104 -4.16 -0.09 -1.04
N ALA A 105 -4.94 -1.06 -0.62
CA ALA A 105 -4.43 -2.36 -0.17
C ALA A 105 -4.74 -3.41 -1.22
N MET A 106 -3.81 -4.32 -1.45
CA MET A 106 -4.00 -5.41 -2.40
C MET A 106 -3.31 -6.69 -1.93
N GLY A 107 -3.82 -7.82 -2.41
CA GLY A 107 -3.25 -9.12 -2.10
C GLY A 107 -2.53 -9.72 -3.29
N THR A 108 -1.63 -10.66 -3.01
CA THR A 108 -0.89 -11.40 -4.03
C THR A 108 -1.42 -12.81 -4.25
N PHE A 109 -2.24 -13.31 -3.33
CA PHE A 109 -2.79 -14.66 -3.47
C PHE A 109 -3.76 -14.74 -4.62
N LYS A 110 -3.61 -15.78 -5.46
CA LYS A 110 -4.55 -16.06 -6.54
C LYS A 110 -5.81 -16.70 -5.99
N LYS A 111 -6.95 -16.33 -6.58
CA LYS A 111 -8.23 -16.98 -6.27
C LYS A 111 -8.33 -18.33 -6.97
#